data_001d0221c96f018e3813be333d24e315
#
_entry.id   001d0221c96f018e3813be333d24e315
#
_cell.length_a   1.000
_cell.length_b   1.000
_cell.length_c   1.000
_cell.angle_alpha   90.00
_cell.angle_beta   90.00
_cell.angle_gamma   90.00
#
_symmetry.space_group_name_H-M   'P 1'
#
loop_
_entity.id
_entity.type
_entity.pdbx_description
1 polymer ?
#
loop_
_entity_poly.entity_id
_entity_poly.type
_entity_poly.pdbx_seq_one_letter_code
_entity_poly.pdbx_strand_id
1 'polypeptide(L)'
;MLKKINIQFLISYFGLIPYVLTFLDKYYFLIVKEEDLLNFVIYYSLIIIVFIGSINWNLKNNPPTHIVVYGFLPSLFAVIIIILSLLNIKIFIIFILIILLLLTQLFFDYIILFASETNKKAFYFLRLPLTALITIFLFLISL
;
A
#
# COMPACT_ATOMS: atom_id res chain seq x y z
N MET A 1 -24.42 -23.56 1.55
CA MET A 1 -22.97 -23.77 1.26
C MET A 1 -22.22 -22.48 1.50
N LEU A 2 -21.66 -22.29 2.70
CA LEU A 2 -20.83 -21.12 3.02
C LEU A 2 -19.60 -21.19 2.12
N LYS A 3 -19.49 -20.27 1.15
CA LYS A 3 -18.26 -20.11 0.35
C LYS A 3 -17.11 -19.98 1.32
N LYS A 4 -16.11 -20.87 1.25
CA LYS A 4 -14.85 -20.73 2.00
C LYS A 4 -14.36 -19.29 1.80
N ILE A 5 -14.44 -18.47 2.85
CA ILE A 5 -13.87 -17.13 2.85
C ILE A 5 -12.38 -17.34 2.56
N ASN A 6 -11.88 -16.72 1.51
CA ASN A 6 -10.47 -16.83 1.21
C ASN A 6 -9.70 -16.09 2.31
N ILE A 7 -9.03 -16.86 3.17
CA ILE A 7 -8.24 -16.34 4.30
C ILE A 7 -7.29 -15.21 3.86
N GLN A 8 -6.74 -15.30 2.65
CA GLN A 8 -5.86 -14.26 2.11
C GLN A 8 -6.59 -12.91 1.98
N PHE A 9 -7.86 -12.92 1.55
CA PHE A 9 -8.66 -11.69 1.47
C PHE A 9 -8.91 -11.10 2.86
N LEU A 10 -9.28 -11.94 3.81
CA LEU A 10 -9.53 -11.50 5.18
C LEU A 10 -8.28 -10.86 5.80
N ILE A 11 -7.13 -11.53 5.72
CA ILE A 11 -5.86 -11.03 6.24
C ILE A 11 -5.45 -9.72 5.55
N SER A 12 -5.67 -9.61 4.24
CA SER A 12 -5.33 -8.39 3.51
C SER A 12 -6.14 -7.18 3.98
N TYR A 13 -7.43 -7.37 4.31
CA TYR A 13 -8.25 -6.29 4.88
C TYR A 13 -7.83 -5.90 6.31
N PHE A 14 -7.23 -6.80 7.09
CA PHE A 14 -6.65 -6.45 8.38
C PHE A 14 -5.50 -5.44 8.27
N GLY A 15 -4.85 -5.35 7.12
CA GLY A 15 -3.88 -4.28 6.83
C GLY A 15 -4.46 -2.86 6.86
N LEU A 16 -5.80 -2.69 6.89
CA LEU A 16 -6.43 -1.39 7.07
C LEU A 16 -6.52 -0.96 8.55
N ILE A 17 -6.42 -1.89 9.50
CA ILE A 17 -6.59 -1.60 10.93
C ILE A 17 -5.67 -0.46 11.40
N PRO A 18 -4.36 -0.45 11.10
CA PRO A 18 -3.49 0.65 11.52
C PRO A 18 -3.93 2.01 11.00
N TYR A 19 -4.43 2.10 9.76
CA TYR A 19 -4.94 3.37 9.22
C TYR A 19 -6.20 3.85 9.95
N VAL A 20 -7.12 2.93 10.25
CA VAL A 20 -8.35 3.25 11.00
C VAL A 20 -7.99 3.73 12.41
N LEU A 21 -7.08 3.02 13.10
CA LEU A 21 -6.63 3.40 14.45
C LEU A 21 -5.95 4.77 14.44
N THR A 22 -5.09 5.03 13.48
CA THR A 22 -4.40 6.32 13.33
C THR A 22 -5.40 7.46 13.06
N PHE A 23 -6.37 7.23 12.18
CA PHE A 23 -7.42 8.20 11.91
C PHE A 23 -8.24 8.52 13.17
N LEU A 24 -8.63 7.49 13.92
CA LEU A 24 -9.37 7.66 15.17
C LEU A 24 -8.53 8.37 16.23
N ASP A 25 -7.24 8.06 16.34
CA ASP A 25 -6.37 8.74 17.30
C ASP A 25 -6.19 10.22 16.94
N LYS A 26 -5.93 10.53 15.67
CA LYS A 26 -5.75 11.92 15.21
C LYS A 26 -6.97 12.81 15.50
N TYR A 27 -8.18 12.31 15.29
CA TYR A 27 -9.39 13.13 15.33
C TYR A 27 -10.21 13.01 16.60
N TYR A 28 -10.06 11.92 17.37
CA TYR A 28 -10.92 11.64 18.52
C TYR A 28 -10.16 11.37 19.82
N PHE A 29 -9.12 10.55 19.80
CA PHE A 29 -8.47 10.12 21.03
C PHE A 29 -7.31 11.01 21.45
N LEU A 30 -6.51 11.52 20.49
CA LEU A 30 -5.38 12.44 20.73
C LEU A 30 -4.36 11.89 21.74
N ILE A 31 -4.14 10.57 21.75
CA ILE A 31 -3.25 9.88 22.70
C ILE A 31 -1.80 10.02 22.27
N VAL A 32 -1.54 9.84 20.96
CA VAL A 32 -0.20 9.87 20.39
C VAL A 32 0.09 11.27 19.83
N LYS A 33 1.33 11.74 19.96
CA LYS A 33 1.74 13.00 19.32
C LYS A 33 1.53 12.93 17.83
N GLU A 34 0.99 13.99 17.24
CA GLU A 34 0.66 14.04 15.81
C GLU A 34 1.85 13.70 14.92
N GLU A 35 3.04 14.21 15.24
CA GLU A 35 4.26 13.95 14.47
C GLU A 35 4.63 12.46 14.45
N ASP A 36 4.57 11.79 15.61
CA ASP A 36 4.87 10.36 15.74
C ASP A 36 3.82 9.52 14.97
N LEU A 37 2.56 9.94 15.05
CA LEU A 37 1.43 9.31 14.38
C LEU A 37 1.59 9.38 12.86
N LEU A 38 1.92 10.56 12.33
CA LEU A 38 2.13 10.76 10.89
C LEU A 38 3.34 9.98 10.38
N ASN A 39 4.44 9.98 11.12
CA ASN A 39 5.63 9.19 10.79
C ASN A 39 5.31 7.68 10.78
N PHE A 40 4.55 7.20 11.76
CA PHE A 40 4.10 5.80 11.80
C PHE A 40 3.33 5.44 10.52
N VAL A 41 2.36 6.26 10.10
CA VAL A 41 1.56 6.01 8.89
C VAL A 41 2.43 6.01 7.63
N ILE A 42 3.39 6.93 7.54
CA ILE A 42 4.35 6.95 6.42
C ILE A 42 5.10 5.63 6.33
N TYR A 43 5.77 5.21 7.42
CA TYR A 43 6.56 3.98 7.42
C TYR A 43 5.69 2.73 7.20
N TYR A 44 4.51 2.67 7.81
CA TYR A 44 3.57 1.57 7.59
C TYR A 44 3.13 1.48 6.12
N SER A 45 2.82 2.61 5.49
CA SER A 45 2.45 2.65 4.07
C SER A 45 3.58 2.18 3.17
N LEU A 46 4.82 2.55 3.47
CA LEU A 46 5.99 2.08 2.71
C LEU A 46 6.18 0.57 2.83
N ILE A 47 5.95 -0.01 4.03
CA ILE A 47 5.97 -1.47 4.22
C ILE A 47 4.90 -2.15 3.35
N ILE A 48 3.68 -1.61 3.31
CA ILE A 48 2.60 -2.14 2.47
C ILE A 48 2.98 -2.08 0.99
N ILE A 49 3.55 -0.98 0.52
CA ILE A 49 3.99 -0.79 -0.87
C ILE A 49 5.06 -1.83 -1.26
N VAL A 50 6.06 -2.02 -0.40
CA VAL A 50 7.12 -3.01 -0.60
C VAL A 50 6.55 -4.43 -0.60
N PHE A 51 5.65 -4.73 0.35
CA PHE A 51 4.99 -6.03 0.43
C PHE A 51 4.22 -6.36 -0.84
N ILE A 52 3.47 -5.41 -1.37
CA ILE A 52 2.73 -5.57 -2.63
C ILE A 52 3.68 -5.83 -3.80
N GLY A 53 4.78 -5.09 -3.89
CA GLY A 53 5.80 -5.30 -4.92
C GLY A 53 6.41 -6.70 -4.84
N SER A 54 6.69 -7.19 -3.64
CA SER A 54 7.34 -8.50 -3.41
C SER A 54 6.48 -9.70 -3.85
N ILE A 55 5.17 -9.57 -3.92
CA ILE A 55 4.27 -10.64 -4.41
C ILE A 55 4.61 -11.05 -5.85
N ASN A 56 5.21 -10.14 -6.62
CA ASN A 56 5.60 -10.40 -8.00
C ASN A 56 6.88 -11.26 -8.13
N TRP A 57 7.59 -11.48 -7.03
CA TRP A 57 8.78 -12.31 -7.03
C TRP A 57 8.42 -13.78 -6.92
N ASN A 58 8.64 -14.52 -8.00
CA ASN A 58 8.45 -15.97 -8.03
C ASN A 58 9.73 -16.67 -8.47
N LEU A 59 10.57 -17.02 -7.50
CA LEU A 59 11.87 -17.64 -7.72
C LEU A 59 11.78 -19.04 -8.36
N LYS A 60 10.61 -19.70 -8.28
CA LYS A 60 10.45 -21.07 -8.80
C LYS A 60 10.17 -21.12 -10.31
N ASN A 61 9.59 -20.06 -10.87
CA ASN A 61 9.07 -20.08 -12.25
C ASN A 61 9.87 -19.20 -13.23
N ASN A 62 11.06 -18.71 -12.85
CA ASN A 62 11.90 -17.82 -13.67
C ASN A 62 11.05 -16.75 -14.38
N PRO A 63 10.45 -15.82 -13.65
CA PRO A 63 9.54 -14.85 -14.24
C PRO A 63 10.29 -13.95 -15.25
N PRO A 64 9.59 -13.39 -16.23
CA PRO A 64 10.17 -12.43 -17.17
C PRO A 64 10.84 -11.26 -16.45
N THR A 65 11.96 -10.78 -16.97
CA THR A 65 12.78 -9.72 -16.35
C THR A 65 11.96 -8.47 -15.98
N HIS A 66 11.01 -8.07 -16.81
CA HIS A 66 10.17 -6.89 -16.54
C HIS A 66 9.28 -7.07 -15.30
N ILE A 67 8.83 -8.29 -14.98
CA ILE A 67 8.06 -8.58 -13.76
C ILE A 67 8.95 -8.48 -12.53
N VAL A 68 10.19 -9.00 -12.61
CA VAL A 68 11.17 -8.92 -11.51
C VAL A 68 11.53 -7.46 -11.23
N VAL A 69 11.82 -6.68 -12.27
CA VAL A 69 12.12 -5.25 -12.16
C VAL A 69 10.93 -4.51 -11.55
N TYR A 70 9.72 -4.77 -12.03
CA TYR A 70 8.51 -4.18 -11.48
C TYR A 70 8.33 -4.49 -10.00
N GLY A 71 8.59 -5.73 -9.56
CA GLY A 71 8.51 -6.13 -8.16
C GLY A 71 9.56 -5.44 -7.26
N PHE A 72 10.71 -5.06 -7.82
CA PHE A 72 11.79 -4.36 -7.10
C PHE A 72 11.56 -2.85 -6.96
N LEU A 73 10.99 -2.20 -7.98
CA LEU A 73 10.80 -0.74 -8.02
C LEU A 73 10.15 -0.15 -6.77
N PRO A 74 9.09 -0.75 -6.18
CA PRO A 74 8.48 -0.22 -4.95
C PRO A 74 9.45 -0.11 -3.78
N SER A 75 10.38 -1.05 -3.65
CA SER A 75 11.40 -1.02 -2.59
C SER A 75 12.36 0.16 -2.79
N LEU A 76 12.77 0.42 -4.03
CA LEU A 76 13.64 1.55 -4.36
C LEU A 76 12.94 2.89 -4.08
N PHE A 77 11.69 3.03 -4.49
CA PHE A 77 10.90 4.24 -4.21
C PHE A 77 10.64 4.43 -2.71
N ALA A 78 10.43 3.34 -1.96
CA ALA A 78 10.29 3.42 -0.51
C ALA A 78 11.56 4.01 0.15
N VAL A 79 12.75 3.58 -0.26
CA VAL A 79 14.02 4.14 0.22
C VAL A 79 14.12 5.63 -0.13
N ILE A 80 13.78 6.03 -1.35
CA ILE A 80 13.79 7.45 -1.75
C ILE A 80 12.86 8.28 -0.86
N ILE A 81 11.64 7.80 -0.59
CA ILE A 81 10.68 8.50 0.27
C ILE A 81 11.19 8.62 1.70
N ILE A 82 11.84 7.57 2.25
CA ILE A 82 12.47 7.63 3.57
C ILE A 82 13.55 8.71 3.59
N ILE A 83 14.42 8.78 2.58
CA ILE A 83 15.46 9.82 2.49
C ILE A 83 14.82 11.22 2.44
N LEU A 84 13.78 11.41 1.65
CA LEU A 84 13.06 12.70 1.57
C LEU A 84 12.44 13.09 2.92
N SER A 85 11.91 12.10 3.67
CA SER A 85 11.40 12.33 5.02
C SER A 85 12.51 12.76 5.98
N LEU A 86 13.69 12.14 5.92
CA LEU A 86 14.86 12.51 6.73
C LEU A 86 15.42 13.89 6.37
N LEU A 87 15.24 14.34 5.13
CA LEU A 87 15.61 15.70 4.68
C LEU A 87 14.59 16.77 5.09
N ASN A 88 13.64 16.44 5.97
CA ASN A 88 12.60 17.35 6.47
C ASN A 88 11.73 17.96 5.37
N ILE A 89 11.48 17.23 4.29
CA ILE A 89 10.48 17.60 3.29
C ILE A 89 9.11 17.64 3.97
N LYS A 90 8.27 18.62 3.58
CA LYS A 90 6.93 18.78 4.15
C LYS A 90 6.17 17.45 4.13
N ILE A 91 5.68 17.04 5.29
CA ILE A 91 4.95 15.77 5.50
C ILE A 91 3.82 15.59 4.47
N PHE A 92 3.08 16.64 4.15
CA PHE A 92 2.02 16.61 3.14
C PHE A 92 2.52 16.16 1.76
N ILE A 93 3.74 16.59 1.35
CA ILE A 93 4.34 16.17 0.08
C ILE A 93 4.67 14.67 0.12
N ILE A 94 5.16 14.18 1.26
CA ILE A 94 5.45 12.75 1.46
C ILE A 94 4.17 11.91 1.29
N PHE A 95 3.05 12.35 1.89
CA PHE A 95 1.75 11.67 1.73
C PHE A 95 1.30 11.63 0.27
N ILE A 96 1.42 12.75 -0.46
CA ILE A 96 1.08 12.80 -1.90
C ILE A 96 1.95 11.80 -2.68
N LEU A 97 3.25 11.74 -2.43
CA LEU A 97 4.15 10.80 -3.11
C LEU A 97 3.76 9.35 -2.85
N ILE A 98 3.39 9.00 -1.62
CA ILE A 98 2.91 7.67 -1.25
C ILE A 98 1.61 7.34 -1.99
N ILE A 99 0.66 8.27 -2.02
CA ILE A 99 -0.62 8.09 -2.75
C ILE A 99 -0.36 7.86 -4.24
N LEU A 100 0.47 8.69 -4.86
CA LEU A 100 0.83 8.54 -6.27
C LEU A 100 1.50 7.20 -6.55
N LEU A 101 2.39 6.76 -5.66
CA LEU A 101 3.07 5.47 -5.80
C LEU A 101 2.08 4.30 -5.70
N LEU A 102 1.13 4.34 -4.76
CA LEU A 102 0.06 3.33 -4.63
C LEU A 102 -0.84 3.26 -5.86
N LEU A 103 -1.24 4.40 -6.41
CA LEU A 103 -2.07 4.47 -7.61
C LEU A 103 -1.32 3.98 -8.84
N THR A 104 -0.05 4.37 -8.98
CA THR A 104 0.82 3.89 -10.06
C THR A 104 1.00 2.38 -9.98
N GLN A 105 1.23 1.84 -8.79
CA GLN A 105 1.36 0.41 -8.56
C GLN A 105 0.05 -0.32 -8.88
N LEU A 106 -1.11 0.24 -8.50
CA LEU A 106 -2.42 -0.32 -8.85
C LEU A 106 -2.61 -0.40 -10.38
N PHE A 107 -2.22 0.64 -11.11
CA PHE A 107 -2.32 0.68 -12.56
C PHE A 107 -1.43 -0.39 -13.23
N PHE A 108 -0.19 -0.53 -12.79
CA PHE A 108 0.70 -1.56 -13.31
C PHE A 108 0.26 -2.97 -12.91
N ASP A 109 -0.24 -3.17 -11.69
CA ASP A 109 -0.82 -4.44 -11.27
C ASP A 109 -1.95 -4.87 -12.22
N TYR A 110 -2.82 -3.94 -12.59
CA TYR A 110 -3.91 -4.22 -13.53
C TYR A 110 -3.40 -4.73 -14.88
N ILE A 111 -2.37 -4.09 -15.43
CA ILE A 111 -1.84 -4.43 -16.77
C ILE A 111 -1.01 -5.73 -16.72
N ILE A 112 -0.17 -5.91 -15.69
CA ILE A 112 0.84 -6.96 -15.67
C ILE A 112 0.30 -8.26 -15.06
N LEU A 113 -0.38 -8.16 -13.92
CA LEU A 113 -0.74 -9.34 -13.11
C LEU A 113 -2.16 -9.83 -13.35
N PHE A 114 -3.08 -8.91 -13.56
CA PHE A 114 -4.51 -9.20 -13.60
C PHE A 114 -5.10 -9.19 -15.02
N ALA A 115 -4.24 -9.26 -16.03
CA ALA A 115 -4.69 -9.34 -17.43
C ALA A 115 -5.50 -10.62 -17.72
N SER A 116 -5.27 -11.72 -16.96
CA SER A 116 -6.02 -12.96 -17.10
C SER A 116 -7.38 -12.90 -16.41
N GLU A 117 -8.40 -13.53 -17.01
CA GLU A 117 -9.78 -13.56 -16.48
C GLU A 117 -9.88 -14.12 -15.04
N THR A 118 -9.06 -15.14 -14.71
CA THR A 118 -9.05 -15.77 -13.39
C THR A 118 -8.58 -14.81 -12.29
N ASN A 119 -7.70 -13.89 -12.62
CA ASN A 119 -7.11 -12.94 -11.66
C ASN A 119 -7.92 -11.63 -11.57
N LYS A 120 -8.74 -11.29 -12.58
CA LYS A 120 -9.57 -10.07 -12.55
C LYS A 120 -10.46 -9.97 -11.32
N LYS A 121 -11.04 -11.09 -10.86
CA LYS A 121 -11.87 -11.10 -9.64
C LYS A 121 -11.08 -10.67 -8.40
N ALA A 122 -9.84 -11.16 -8.25
CA ALA A 122 -8.98 -10.77 -7.14
C ALA A 122 -8.62 -9.28 -7.21
N PHE A 123 -8.40 -8.75 -8.41
CA PHE A 123 -8.16 -7.32 -8.59
C PHE A 123 -9.35 -6.48 -8.13
N TYR A 124 -10.56 -6.73 -8.62
CA TYR A 124 -11.74 -5.93 -8.31
C TYR A 124 -12.22 -6.08 -6.86
N PHE A 125 -12.10 -7.26 -6.25
CA PHE A 125 -12.61 -7.52 -4.89
C PHE A 125 -11.56 -7.34 -3.79
N LEU A 126 -10.28 -7.29 -4.14
CA LEU A 126 -9.21 -7.14 -3.16
C LEU A 126 -8.34 -5.92 -3.44
N ARG A 127 -7.64 -5.91 -4.58
CA ARG A 127 -6.59 -4.94 -4.86
C ARG A 127 -7.12 -3.52 -5.00
N LEU A 128 -8.16 -3.33 -5.80
CA LEU A 128 -8.76 -2.03 -6.06
C LEU A 128 -9.41 -1.43 -4.80
N PRO A 129 -10.30 -2.12 -4.07
CA PRO A 129 -10.94 -1.53 -2.88
C PRO A 129 -9.95 -1.27 -1.75
N LEU A 130 -8.95 -2.13 -1.53
CA LEU A 130 -7.91 -1.89 -0.53
C LEU A 130 -7.09 -0.64 -0.86
N THR A 131 -6.62 -0.50 -2.08
CA THR A 131 -5.84 0.68 -2.48
C THR A 131 -6.69 1.95 -2.38
N ALA A 132 -7.97 1.91 -2.79
CA ALA A 132 -8.88 3.04 -2.66
C ALA A 132 -9.07 3.46 -1.18
N LEU A 133 -9.30 2.50 -0.29
CA LEU A 133 -9.46 2.78 1.15
C LEU A 133 -8.17 3.34 1.76
N ILE A 134 -7.01 2.75 1.45
CA ILE A 134 -5.72 3.25 1.95
C ILE A 134 -5.48 4.69 1.47
N THR A 135 -5.70 4.99 0.20
CA THR A 135 -5.51 6.34 -0.34
C THR A 135 -6.46 7.35 0.28
N ILE A 136 -7.71 6.97 0.55
CA ILE A 136 -8.68 7.83 1.26
C ILE A 136 -8.20 8.10 2.69
N PHE A 137 -7.78 7.07 3.45
CA PHE A 137 -7.26 7.27 4.80
C PHE A 137 -6.00 8.14 4.80
N LEU A 138 -5.05 7.90 3.89
CA LEU A 138 -3.84 8.71 3.77
C LEU A 138 -4.18 10.18 3.50
N PHE A 139 -5.12 10.44 2.61
CA PHE A 139 -5.55 11.81 2.33
C PHE A 139 -6.18 12.46 3.57
N LEU A 140 -7.11 11.78 4.24
CA LEU A 140 -7.76 12.30 5.46
C LEU A 140 -6.77 12.51 6.60
N ILE A 141 -5.80 11.63 6.78
CA ILE A 141 -4.77 11.76 7.82
C ILE A 141 -3.79 12.90 7.51
N SER A 142 -3.55 13.19 6.22
CA SER A 142 -2.65 14.27 5.80
C SER A 142 -3.22 15.69 5.98
N LEU A 143 -4.55 15.81 6.14
CA LEU A 143 -5.24 17.06 6.45
C LEU A 143 -5.07 17.47 7.90
#